data_40daba29ac54dd5d8edfc21a33d75df6
#
_entry.id   40daba29ac54dd5d8edfc21a33d75df6
#
_cell.length_a   1.000
_cell.length_b   1.000
_cell.length_c   1.000
_cell.angle_alpha   90.00
_cell.angle_beta   90.00
_cell.angle_gamma   90.00
#
_symmetry.space_group_name_H-M   'P 1'
#
loop_
_entity.id
_entity.type
_entity.pdbx_description
1 polymer ?
#
loop_
_entity_poly.entity_id
_entity_poly.type
_entity_poly.pdbx_seq_one_letter_code
_entity_poly.pdbx_strand_id
1 'polypeptide(L)'
;MNWICSVLLICSSFNPEMDYTNNDEFIENVRACALHLNSMEDEGNRVPVNLVIAQAIHESEWGRSRFATEGNNLMGIRTFDSTDNQMKPLNIPNTTWGLRIFETKCESISYIFIY
;
A
#
# COMPACT_ATOMS: atom_id res chain seq x y z
N MET A 1 31.35 -0.18 1.94
CA MET A 1 30.22 -1.06 1.67
C MET A 1 29.30 -0.54 0.60
N ASN A 2 29.86 -0.43 -0.56
CA ASN A 2 29.08 0.10 -1.68
C ASN A 2 27.93 -0.78 -2.08
N TRP A 3 28.07 -2.07 -1.83
CA TRP A 3 26.99 -2.97 -2.10
C TRP A 3 25.76 -2.67 -1.24
N ILE A 4 25.92 -2.03 -0.08
CA ILE A 4 24.77 -1.57 0.71
C ILE A 4 24.05 -0.46 -0.02
N CYS A 5 24.78 0.46 -0.65
CA CYS A 5 24.13 1.47 -1.48
C CYS A 5 23.41 0.84 -2.66
N SER A 6 24.02 -0.18 -3.24
CA SER A 6 23.39 -0.93 -4.31
C SER A 6 22.12 -1.63 -3.81
N VAL A 7 22.17 -2.19 -2.61
CA VAL A 7 21.01 -2.79 -1.98
C VAL A 7 19.96 -1.73 -1.71
N LEU A 8 20.34 -0.56 -1.23
CA LEU A 8 19.41 0.53 -1.01
C LEU A 8 18.79 1.01 -2.30
N LEU A 9 19.58 1.09 -3.36
CA LEU A 9 19.07 1.44 -4.69
C LEU A 9 18.09 0.38 -5.18
N ILE A 10 18.42 -0.89 -4.99
CA ILE A 10 17.51 -1.98 -5.33
C ILE A 10 16.25 -1.90 -4.50
N CYS A 11 16.35 -1.64 -3.20
CA CYS A 11 15.19 -1.47 -2.33
C CYS A 11 14.37 -0.26 -2.74
N SER A 12 15.02 0.85 -3.10
CA SER A 12 14.33 2.04 -3.60
C SER A 12 13.63 1.76 -4.93
N SER A 13 14.31 1.03 -5.82
CA SER A 13 13.73 0.70 -7.13
C SER A 13 12.62 -0.36 -7.00
N PHE A 14 12.62 -1.14 -5.92
CA PHE A 14 11.57 -2.11 -5.70
C PHE A 14 10.25 -1.46 -5.32
N ASN A 15 10.27 -0.24 -4.84
CA ASN A 15 9.04 0.45 -4.47
C ASN A 15 8.55 1.37 -5.60
N PRO A 16 8.41 0.85 -6.84
CA PRO A 16 7.93 1.61 -7.97
C PRO A 16 6.44 1.86 -7.82
N GLU A 17 5.95 2.77 -8.60
CA GLU A 17 4.53 2.90 -8.78
C GLU A 17 3.98 1.59 -9.34
N MET A 18 2.89 1.13 -8.77
CA MET A 18 2.18 -0.02 -9.32
C MET A 18 1.48 0.41 -10.59
N ASP A 19 1.72 -0.35 -11.67
CA ASP A 19 1.11 -0.09 -12.97
C ASP A 19 0.27 -1.30 -13.35
N TYR A 20 -1.04 -1.11 -13.39
CA TYR A 20 -1.98 -2.18 -13.71
C TYR A 20 -3.16 -1.64 -14.49
N THR A 21 -3.58 -2.37 -15.50
CA THR A 21 -4.72 -2.04 -16.35
C THR A 21 -5.85 -3.05 -16.24
N ASN A 22 -5.60 -4.17 -15.56
CA ASN A 22 -6.59 -5.22 -15.35
C ASN A 22 -6.39 -5.89 -14.00
N ASN A 23 -7.31 -6.78 -13.64
CA ASN A 23 -7.30 -7.43 -12.34
C ASN A 23 -6.07 -8.33 -12.13
N ASP A 24 -5.66 -9.05 -13.17
CA ASP A 24 -4.50 -9.93 -13.06
C ASP A 24 -3.23 -9.14 -12.79
N GLU A 25 -3.05 -8.02 -13.46
CA GLU A 25 -1.92 -7.13 -13.22
C GLU A 25 -1.97 -6.52 -11.82
N PHE A 26 -3.15 -6.16 -11.35
CA PHE A 26 -3.31 -5.66 -9.98
C PHE A 26 -2.85 -6.72 -8.97
N ILE A 27 -3.31 -7.96 -9.12
CA ILE A 27 -2.91 -9.06 -8.24
C ILE A 27 -1.39 -9.23 -8.25
N GLU A 28 -0.78 -9.25 -9.42
CA GLU A 28 0.67 -9.44 -9.53
C GLU A 28 1.46 -8.30 -8.88
N ASN A 29 1.00 -7.07 -9.03
CA ASN A 29 1.64 -5.92 -8.39
C ASN A 29 1.53 -6.00 -6.86
N VAL A 30 0.36 -6.33 -6.35
CA VAL A 30 0.17 -6.48 -4.90
C VAL A 30 0.98 -7.66 -4.36
N ARG A 31 1.02 -8.77 -5.11
CA ARG A 31 1.82 -9.94 -4.74
C ARG A 31 3.29 -9.57 -4.62
N ALA A 32 3.83 -8.87 -5.61
CA ALA A 32 5.24 -8.48 -5.61
C ALA A 32 5.57 -7.60 -4.39
N CYS A 33 4.70 -6.65 -4.08
CA CYS A 33 4.87 -5.80 -2.90
C CYS A 33 4.84 -6.63 -1.61
N ALA A 34 3.84 -7.50 -1.46
CA ALA A 34 3.69 -8.33 -0.27
C ALA A 34 4.88 -9.28 -0.07
N LEU A 35 5.35 -9.89 -1.15
CA LEU A 35 6.54 -10.75 -1.09
C LEU A 35 7.78 -9.98 -0.63
N HIS A 36 7.96 -8.78 -1.17
CA HIS A 36 9.08 -7.93 -0.78
C HIS A 36 9.01 -7.56 0.70
N LEU A 37 7.84 -7.11 1.17
CA LEU A 37 7.67 -6.72 2.56
C LEU A 37 7.89 -7.90 3.51
N ASN A 38 7.37 -9.08 3.15
CA ASN A 38 7.61 -10.29 3.92
C ASN A 38 9.10 -10.68 3.98
N SER A 39 9.84 -10.41 2.91
CA SER A 39 11.26 -10.75 2.87
C SER A 39 12.09 -9.95 3.86
N MET A 40 11.57 -8.81 4.32
CA MET A 40 12.23 -7.95 5.29
C MET A 40 11.80 -8.23 6.72
N GLU A 41 10.83 -9.14 6.92
CA GLU A 41 10.30 -9.46 8.23
C GLU A 41 10.83 -10.80 8.73
N ASP A 42 10.93 -10.93 10.06
CA ASP A 42 11.16 -12.22 10.69
C ASP A 42 9.99 -13.15 10.41
N GLU A 43 10.26 -14.45 10.37
CA GLU A 43 9.25 -15.44 9.98
C GLU A 43 7.94 -15.30 10.77
N GLY A 44 8.02 -15.03 12.08
CA GLY A 44 6.84 -14.89 12.92
C GLY A 44 6.02 -13.63 12.67
N ASN A 45 6.58 -12.66 11.92
CA ASN A 45 5.92 -11.38 11.66
C ASN A 45 5.45 -11.27 10.21
N ARG A 46 5.58 -12.35 9.45
CA ARG A 46 5.16 -12.35 8.05
C ARG A 46 3.65 -12.45 7.93
N VAL A 47 3.11 -11.81 6.91
CA VAL A 47 1.69 -11.81 6.62
C VAL A 47 1.44 -12.66 5.38
N PRO A 48 0.48 -13.60 5.42
CA PRO A 48 0.20 -14.43 4.24
C PRO A 48 -0.12 -13.57 3.02
N VAL A 49 0.58 -13.83 1.91
CA VAL A 49 0.46 -13.02 0.70
C VAL A 49 -0.97 -13.01 0.16
N ASN A 50 -1.63 -14.15 0.17
CA ASN A 50 -3.01 -14.22 -0.32
C ASN A 50 -3.97 -13.39 0.51
N LEU A 51 -3.72 -13.26 1.81
CA LEU A 51 -4.52 -12.40 2.67
C LEU A 51 -4.33 -10.93 2.30
N VAL A 52 -3.09 -10.53 2.06
CA VAL A 52 -2.77 -9.17 1.61
C VAL A 52 -3.50 -8.85 0.32
N ILE A 53 -3.44 -9.77 -0.65
CA ILE A 53 -4.10 -9.61 -1.95
C ILE A 53 -5.60 -9.46 -1.77
N ALA A 54 -6.23 -10.37 -1.02
CA ALA A 54 -7.67 -10.34 -0.81
C ALA A 54 -8.11 -9.04 -0.16
N GLN A 55 -7.36 -8.57 0.82
CA GLN A 55 -7.66 -7.33 1.53
C GLN A 55 -7.52 -6.12 0.61
N ALA A 56 -6.45 -6.08 -0.18
CA ALA A 56 -6.24 -4.99 -1.13
C ALA A 56 -7.35 -4.94 -2.19
N ILE A 57 -7.77 -6.09 -2.69
CA ILE A 57 -8.89 -6.17 -3.65
C ILE A 57 -10.15 -5.55 -3.03
N HIS A 58 -10.48 -5.99 -1.84
CA HIS A 58 -11.71 -5.55 -1.17
C HIS A 58 -11.68 -4.08 -0.83
N GLU A 59 -10.59 -3.61 -0.22
CA GLU A 59 -10.50 -2.25 0.28
C GLU A 59 -10.34 -1.20 -0.82
N SER A 60 -9.74 -1.57 -1.95
CA SER A 60 -9.43 -0.63 -3.02
C SER A 60 -10.25 -0.80 -4.29
N GLU A 61 -11.19 -1.74 -4.30
CA GLU A 61 -11.95 -2.08 -5.50
C GLU A 61 -11.01 -2.42 -6.67
N TRP A 62 -10.11 -3.35 -6.44
CA TRP A 62 -9.10 -3.76 -7.44
C TRP A 62 -8.18 -2.58 -7.83
N GLY A 63 -7.90 -1.69 -6.90
CA GLY A 63 -7.06 -0.54 -7.15
C GLY A 63 -7.73 0.57 -7.94
N ARG A 64 -9.05 0.55 -8.09
CA ARG A 64 -9.77 1.52 -8.91
C ARG A 64 -10.44 2.63 -8.13
N SER A 65 -10.57 2.49 -6.81
CA SER A 65 -11.21 3.51 -6.00
C SER A 65 -10.46 4.84 -6.09
N ARG A 66 -11.16 5.92 -5.78
CA ARG A 66 -10.54 7.25 -5.73
C ARG A 66 -9.39 7.30 -4.74
N PHE A 67 -9.54 6.65 -3.61
CA PHE A 67 -8.49 6.60 -2.59
C PHE A 67 -7.27 5.83 -3.06
N ALA A 68 -7.45 4.80 -3.88
CA ALA A 68 -6.34 4.04 -4.45
C ALA A 68 -5.65 4.82 -5.58
N THR A 69 -6.42 5.42 -6.48
CA THR A 69 -5.86 6.09 -7.67
C THR A 69 -5.26 7.45 -7.35
N GLU A 70 -5.88 8.22 -6.47
CA GLU A 70 -5.41 9.57 -6.16
C GLU A 70 -4.58 9.63 -4.86
N GLY A 71 -4.85 8.73 -3.93
CA GLY A 71 -4.18 8.73 -2.63
C GLY A 71 -3.23 7.56 -2.40
N ASN A 72 -3.07 6.68 -3.38
CA ASN A 72 -2.21 5.49 -3.26
C ASN A 72 -2.56 4.60 -2.06
N ASN A 73 -3.80 4.65 -1.62
CA ASN A 73 -4.26 3.93 -0.44
C ASN A 73 -5.03 2.69 -0.87
N LEU A 74 -4.37 1.52 -0.82
CA LEU A 74 -4.96 0.25 -1.23
C LEU A 74 -5.62 -0.50 -0.09
N MET A 75 -5.38 -0.09 1.15
CA MET A 75 -5.75 -0.89 2.32
C MET A 75 -6.79 -0.22 3.21
N GLY A 76 -7.36 0.89 2.75
CA GLY A 76 -8.35 1.60 3.53
C GLY A 76 -7.80 2.22 4.82
N ILE A 77 -6.54 2.60 4.82
CA ILE A 77 -5.89 3.13 6.01
C ILE A 77 -6.45 4.52 6.33
N ARG A 78 -6.99 4.66 7.53
CA ARG A 78 -7.53 5.93 8.01
C ARG A 78 -6.52 6.68 8.87
N THR A 79 -6.70 7.99 8.93
CA THR A 79 -6.02 8.82 9.90
C THR A 79 -7.03 9.70 10.62
N PHE A 80 -6.78 9.93 11.90
CA PHE A 80 -7.56 10.83 12.73
C PHE A 80 -6.77 12.10 13.08
N ASP A 81 -5.55 12.20 12.55
CA ASP A 81 -4.70 13.38 12.74
C ASP A 81 -4.94 14.35 11.59
N SER A 82 -5.51 15.51 11.90
CA SER A 82 -5.86 16.51 10.91
C SER A 82 -4.64 17.09 10.19
N THR A 83 -3.43 16.87 10.72
CA THR A 83 -2.19 17.35 10.09
C THR A 83 -1.64 16.37 9.06
N ASP A 84 -2.12 15.12 9.02
CA ASP A 84 -1.73 14.16 8.01
C ASP A 84 -2.32 14.49 6.65
N ASN A 85 -1.57 14.18 5.60
CA ASN A 85 -2.12 14.20 4.25
C ASN A 85 -3.24 13.17 4.15
N GLN A 86 -4.42 13.62 3.78
CA GLN A 86 -5.59 12.75 3.79
C GLN A 86 -6.61 13.19 2.77
N MET A 87 -7.45 12.24 2.36
CA MET A 87 -8.60 12.48 1.50
C MET A 87 -9.86 12.29 2.30
N LYS A 88 -10.80 13.21 2.13
CA LYS A 88 -12.11 13.10 2.79
C LYS A 88 -13.09 12.35 1.90
N PRO A 89 -14.05 11.62 2.49
CA PRO A 89 -15.18 11.08 1.72
C PRO A 89 -15.96 12.20 1.04
N LEU A 90 -16.38 11.99 -0.20
CA LEU A 90 -17.06 13.03 -0.97
C LEU A 90 -18.41 13.39 -0.36
N ASN A 91 -19.14 12.39 0.16
CA ASN A 91 -20.49 12.59 0.65
C ASN A 91 -20.56 13.10 2.10
N ILE A 92 -19.47 12.97 2.85
CA ILE A 92 -19.40 13.40 4.26
C ILE A 92 -18.04 14.07 4.51
N PRO A 93 -17.81 15.27 3.93
CA PRO A 93 -16.50 15.89 3.98
C PRO A 93 -16.08 16.42 5.35
N ASN A 94 -17.00 16.50 6.30
CA ASN A 94 -16.72 17.05 7.64
C ASN A 94 -16.41 15.98 8.68
N THR A 95 -15.93 14.82 8.26
CA THR A 95 -15.53 13.76 9.19
C THR A 95 -14.31 14.16 10.00
N THR A 96 -14.21 13.59 11.21
CA THR A 96 -13.01 13.75 12.05
C THR A 96 -11.87 12.83 11.60
N TRP A 97 -12.08 12.05 10.56
CA TRP A 97 -11.10 11.11 10.01
C TRP A 97 -11.01 11.31 8.51
N GLY A 98 -9.94 10.81 7.93
CA GLY A 98 -9.75 10.78 6.49
C GLY A 98 -9.02 9.52 6.07
N LEU A 99 -8.95 9.26 4.78
CA LEU A 99 -8.14 8.20 4.19
C LEU A 99 -6.75 8.77 3.97
N ARG A 100 -5.75 8.10 4.54
CA ARG A 100 -4.37 8.58 4.47
C ARG A 100 -3.86 8.53 3.03
N ILE A 101 -3.10 9.55 2.64
CA ILE A 101 -2.43 9.62 1.34
C ILE A 101 -1.01 9.09 1.50
N PHE A 102 -0.60 8.22 0.58
CA PHE A 102 0.74 7.63 0.57
C PHE A 102 1.50 8.07 -0.67
N GLU A 103 2.82 8.01 -0.59
CA GLU A 103 3.66 8.32 -1.74
C GLU A 103 3.60 7.22 -2.80
N THR A 104 3.47 5.97 -2.36
CA THR A 104 3.32 4.82 -3.25
C THR A 104 2.23 3.89 -2.73
N LYS A 105 1.69 3.07 -3.63
CA LYS A 105 0.68 2.08 -3.26
C LYS A 105 1.26 0.98 -2.37
N CYS A 106 2.50 0.57 -2.63
CA CYS A 106 3.17 -0.43 -1.80
C CYS A 106 3.37 0.07 -0.37
N GLU A 107 3.60 1.37 -0.19
CA GLU A 107 3.70 1.94 1.15
C GLU A 107 2.41 1.74 1.94
N SER A 108 1.25 1.88 1.30
CA SER A 108 -0.02 1.65 2.00
C SER A 108 -0.15 0.20 2.47
N ILE A 109 0.36 -0.75 1.69
CA ILE A 109 0.36 -2.16 2.08
C ILE A 109 1.29 -2.39 3.28
N SER A 110 2.41 -1.66 3.35
CA SER A 110 3.36 -1.82 4.44
C SER A 110 2.75 -1.56 5.81
N TYR A 111 1.67 -0.80 5.88
CA TYR A 111 1.03 -0.47 7.14
C TYR A 111 0.43 -1.69 7.85
N ILE A 112 0.05 -2.73 7.11
CA ILE A 112 -0.48 -3.94 7.77
C ILE A 112 0.62 -4.76 8.44
N PHE A 113 1.88 -4.50 8.13
CA PHE A 113 3.03 -5.18 8.73
C PHE A 113 3.49 -4.54 10.03
N ILE A 114 2.98 -3.35 10.35
CA ILE A 114 3.35 -2.61 11.55
C ILE A 114 2.41 -2.98 12.70
N TYR A 115 1.23 -3.41 12.37
CA TYR A 115 0.19 -3.76 13.30
C TYR A 115 -0.09 -5.27 13.24
#